data_f4365e6d4d41b207f7cf0def8c0325e9
#
_entry.id   f4365e6d4d41b207f7cf0def8c0325e9
#
_cell.length_a   1.000
_cell.length_b   1.000
_cell.length_c   1.000
_cell.angle_alpha   90.00
_cell.angle_beta   90.00
_cell.angle_gamma   90.00
#
_symmetry.space_group_name_H-M   'P 1'
#
loop_
_entity.id
_entity.type
_entity.pdbx_description
1 polymer ?
#
loop_
_entity_poly.entity_id
_entity_poly.type
_entity_poly.pdbx_seq_one_letter_code
_entity_poly.pdbx_strand_id
1 'polypeptide(L)'
;MKREQIARVCHEVNRAYCEALGDISQPAWEEAPQWQRDSAMMGVNLHSDFNVGPQASHESWMAQKVAEGWVYGPVKDPEAKTHHCIVPFDMLPQAQQAKDFIFRAVVHALRPTAPVTEDAS
;
A
#
# COMPACT_ATOMS: atom_id res chain seq x y z
N MET A 1 -6.99 12.63 12.13
CA MET A 1 -6.28 12.83 10.85
C MET A 1 -7.17 12.36 9.71
N LYS A 2 -7.28 13.15 8.65
CA LYS A 2 -8.07 12.77 7.50
C LYS A 2 -7.41 11.63 6.72
N ARG A 3 -8.20 10.81 6.04
CA ARG A 3 -7.67 9.65 5.31
C ARG A 3 -6.63 10.04 4.25
N GLU A 4 -6.83 11.18 3.59
CA GLU A 4 -5.84 11.64 2.61
C GLU A 4 -4.50 11.97 3.26
N GLN A 5 -4.53 12.54 4.47
CA GLN A 5 -3.32 12.80 5.22
C GLN A 5 -2.62 11.51 5.64
N ILE A 6 -3.40 10.49 6.01
CA ILE A 6 -2.87 9.17 6.33
C ILE A 6 -2.23 8.55 5.09
N ALA A 7 -2.88 8.67 3.93
CA ALA A 7 -2.34 8.16 2.67
C ALA A 7 -0.99 8.80 2.36
N ARG A 8 -0.88 10.12 2.58
CA ARG A 8 0.38 10.83 2.40
C ARG A 8 1.47 10.28 3.32
N VAL A 9 1.15 10.06 4.60
CA VAL A 9 2.11 9.49 5.55
C VAL A 9 2.55 8.11 5.10
N CYS A 10 1.61 7.25 4.69
CA CYS A 10 1.93 5.93 4.18
C CYS A 10 2.88 6.00 2.99
N HIS A 11 2.60 6.91 2.06
CA HIS A 11 3.44 7.08 0.88
C HIS A 11 4.86 7.51 1.24
N GLU A 12 4.98 8.51 2.13
CA GLU A 12 6.30 9.03 2.51
C GLU A 12 7.08 8.01 3.34
N VAL A 13 6.41 7.24 4.20
CA VAL A 13 7.07 6.17 4.95
C VAL A 13 7.58 5.09 3.99
N ASN A 14 6.77 4.70 3.01
CA ASN A 14 7.20 3.72 2.00
C ASN A 14 8.36 4.26 1.16
N ARG A 15 8.31 5.55 0.81
CA ARG A 15 9.39 6.18 0.07
C ARG A 15 10.71 6.11 0.85
N ALA A 16 10.67 6.44 2.14
CA ALA A 16 11.85 6.36 2.99
C ALA A 16 12.36 4.91 3.13
N TYR A 17 11.43 3.97 3.27
CA TYR A 17 11.78 2.56 3.34
C TYR A 17 12.48 2.09 2.05
N CYS A 18 11.95 2.49 0.90
CA CYS A 18 12.57 2.17 -0.40
C CYS A 18 13.96 2.77 -0.50
N GLU A 19 14.13 4.03 -0.09
CA GLU A 19 15.45 4.69 -0.11
C GLU A 19 16.46 3.93 0.75
N ALA A 20 16.02 3.45 1.92
CA ALA A 20 16.89 2.67 2.80
C ALA A 20 17.37 1.38 2.14
N LEU A 21 16.58 0.84 1.21
CA LEU A 21 16.93 -0.38 0.46
C LEU A 21 17.65 -0.06 -0.86
N GLY A 22 17.95 1.21 -1.13
CA GLY A 22 18.65 1.61 -2.34
C GLY A 22 17.76 2.00 -3.52
N ASP A 23 16.45 2.02 -3.33
CA ASP A 23 15.49 2.39 -4.39
C ASP A 23 15.06 3.85 -4.22
N ILE A 24 15.56 4.73 -5.08
CA ILE A 24 15.26 6.15 -5.05
C ILE A 24 14.21 6.55 -6.10
N SER A 25 13.49 5.57 -6.65
CA SER A 25 12.55 5.81 -7.76
C SER A 25 11.20 6.37 -7.31
N GLN A 26 10.88 6.34 -6.02
CA GLN A 26 9.58 6.79 -5.54
C GLN A 26 9.51 8.31 -5.49
N PRO A 27 8.50 8.93 -6.12
CA PRO A 27 8.36 10.40 -6.07
C PRO A 27 7.82 10.84 -4.72
N ALA A 28 7.99 12.13 -4.40
CA ALA A 28 7.31 12.73 -3.26
C ALA A 28 5.80 12.72 -3.51
N TRP A 29 5.02 12.75 -2.43
CA TRP A 29 3.56 12.71 -2.55
C TRP A 29 3.01 13.79 -3.48
N GLU A 30 3.54 15.01 -3.39
CA GLU A 30 3.10 16.13 -4.21
C GLU A 30 3.35 15.92 -5.70
N GLU A 31 4.31 15.08 -6.04
CA GLU A 31 4.69 14.79 -7.43
C GLU A 31 4.18 13.43 -7.89
N ALA A 32 3.57 12.66 -7.01
CA ALA A 32 3.07 11.33 -7.37
C ALA A 32 1.91 11.45 -8.34
N PRO A 33 1.87 10.60 -9.37
CA PRO A 33 0.74 10.60 -10.30
C PRO A 33 -0.56 10.21 -9.58
N GLN A 34 -1.69 10.65 -10.13
CA GLN A 34 -2.99 10.44 -9.49
C GLN A 34 -3.28 8.97 -9.22
N TRP A 35 -2.90 8.06 -10.13
CA TRP A 35 -3.14 6.63 -9.93
C TRP A 35 -2.43 6.11 -8.69
N GLN A 36 -1.25 6.66 -8.36
CA GLN A 36 -0.50 6.23 -7.19
C GLN A 36 -1.15 6.75 -5.90
N ARG A 37 -1.64 8.00 -5.94
CA ARG A 37 -2.39 8.56 -4.80
C ARG A 37 -3.68 7.80 -4.57
N ASP A 38 -4.40 7.47 -5.65
CA ASP A 38 -5.64 6.69 -5.55
C ASP A 38 -5.38 5.32 -4.98
N SER A 39 -4.29 4.68 -5.37
CA SER A 39 -3.90 3.37 -4.84
C SER A 39 -3.64 3.44 -3.33
N ALA A 40 -2.94 4.50 -2.87
CA ALA A 40 -2.71 4.70 -1.44
C ALA A 40 -4.02 4.91 -0.69
N MET A 41 -4.95 5.68 -1.28
CA MET A 41 -6.26 5.90 -0.67
C MET A 41 -7.06 4.61 -0.55
N MET A 42 -6.99 3.75 -1.56
CA MET A 42 -7.66 2.44 -1.51
C MET A 42 -7.13 1.61 -0.34
N GLY A 43 -5.81 1.61 -0.13
CA GLY A 43 -5.20 0.90 0.98
C GLY A 43 -5.62 1.46 2.34
N VAL A 44 -5.67 2.80 2.45
CA VAL A 44 -6.12 3.45 3.68
C VAL A 44 -7.57 3.08 3.97
N ASN A 45 -8.45 3.14 2.97
CA ASN A 45 -9.84 2.77 3.14
C ASN A 45 -10.00 1.31 3.56
N LEU A 46 -9.24 0.42 2.94
CA LEU A 46 -9.29 -1.01 3.24
C LEU A 46 -8.96 -1.27 4.72
N HIS A 47 -7.84 -0.74 5.20
CA HIS A 47 -7.38 -0.99 6.56
C HIS A 47 -8.11 -0.13 7.60
N SER A 48 -8.82 0.93 7.18
CA SER A 48 -9.65 1.73 8.07
C SER A 48 -11.02 1.09 8.30
N ASP A 49 -11.58 0.52 7.25
CA ASP A 49 -12.97 0.02 7.29
C ASP A 49 -13.07 -1.46 7.62
N PHE A 50 -11.99 -2.22 7.46
CA PHE A 50 -12.00 -3.66 7.67
C PHE A 50 -10.83 -4.08 8.55
N ASN A 51 -11.06 -5.10 9.37
CA ASN A 51 -9.99 -5.69 10.18
C ASN A 51 -9.38 -6.86 9.42
N VAL A 52 -8.46 -6.55 8.52
CA VAL A 52 -7.79 -7.53 7.67
C VAL A 52 -6.28 -7.45 7.88
N GLY A 53 -5.58 -8.52 7.52
CA GLY A 53 -4.13 -8.57 7.67
C GLY A 53 -3.39 -7.77 6.59
N PRO A 54 -2.06 -7.68 6.72
CA PRO A 54 -1.24 -6.90 5.78
C PRO A 54 -1.32 -7.43 4.34
N GLN A 55 -1.54 -8.73 4.16
CA GLN A 55 -1.64 -9.33 2.82
C GLN A 55 -2.81 -8.76 2.01
N ALA A 56 -3.82 -8.20 2.68
CA ALA A 56 -5.00 -7.68 1.98
C ALA A 56 -4.66 -6.53 1.05
N SER A 57 -3.67 -5.70 1.40
CA SER A 57 -3.20 -4.62 0.51
C SER A 57 -2.63 -5.20 -0.78
N HIS A 58 -1.80 -6.21 -0.66
CA HIS A 58 -1.20 -6.84 -1.83
C HIS A 58 -2.25 -7.52 -2.69
N GLU A 59 -3.18 -8.21 -2.06
CA GLU A 59 -4.25 -8.91 -2.78
C GLU A 59 -5.13 -7.94 -3.55
N SER A 60 -5.46 -6.80 -2.94
CA SER A 60 -6.24 -5.75 -3.58
C SER A 60 -5.48 -5.15 -4.76
N TRP A 61 -4.21 -4.83 -4.58
CA TRP A 61 -3.35 -4.30 -5.64
C TRP A 61 -3.26 -5.29 -6.80
N MET A 62 -3.02 -6.55 -6.49
CA MET A 62 -2.86 -7.59 -7.51
C MET A 62 -4.15 -7.79 -8.30
N ALA A 63 -5.30 -7.81 -7.62
CA ALA A 63 -6.59 -7.96 -8.28
C ALA A 63 -6.83 -6.82 -9.27
N GLN A 64 -6.49 -5.59 -8.90
CA GLN A 64 -6.63 -4.43 -9.78
C GLN A 64 -5.72 -4.56 -11.00
N LYS A 65 -4.45 -4.96 -10.79
CA LYS A 65 -3.51 -5.12 -11.90
C LYS A 65 -3.96 -6.21 -12.87
N VAL A 66 -4.41 -7.35 -12.35
CA VAL A 66 -4.92 -8.43 -13.17
C VAL A 66 -6.13 -7.97 -13.99
N ALA A 67 -7.04 -7.21 -13.36
CA ALA A 67 -8.21 -6.67 -14.06
C ALA A 67 -7.81 -5.70 -15.18
N GLU A 68 -6.66 -5.02 -15.05
CA GLU A 68 -6.14 -4.11 -16.07
C GLU A 68 -5.31 -4.83 -17.14
N GLY A 69 -5.19 -6.15 -17.05
CA GLY A 69 -4.48 -6.95 -18.04
C GLY A 69 -3.01 -7.24 -17.72
N TRP A 70 -2.56 -6.90 -16.51
CA TRP A 70 -1.19 -7.21 -16.10
C TRP A 70 -1.04 -8.69 -15.79
N VAL A 71 0.15 -9.21 -16.08
CA VAL A 71 0.50 -10.59 -15.79
C VAL A 71 1.87 -10.65 -15.12
N TYR A 72 2.17 -11.79 -14.53
CA TYR A 72 3.49 -11.99 -13.95
C TYR A 72 4.56 -11.96 -15.03
N GLY A 73 5.68 -11.31 -14.70
CA GLY A 73 6.89 -11.36 -15.50
C GLY A 73 8.08 -11.06 -14.59
N PRO A 74 9.28 -11.56 -14.92
CA PRO A 74 10.44 -11.41 -14.03
C PRO A 74 10.90 -9.97 -13.86
N VAL A 75 10.46 -9.07 -14.76
CA VAL A 75 10.83 -7.66 -14.72
C VAL A 75 9.58 -6.82 -14.87
N LYS A 76 9.50 -5.72 -14.13
CA LYS A 76 8.41 -4.76 -14.28
C LYS A 76 8.56 -4.06 -15.63
N ASP A 77 7.54 -4.19 -16.48
CA ASP A 77 7.50 -3.57 -17.80
C ASP A 77 6.09 -3.02 -18.07
N PRO A 78 5.88 -1.71 -17.92
CA PRO A 78 4.55 -1.12 -18.12
C PRO A 78 4.01 -1.28 -19.54
N GLU A 79 4.87 -1.32 -20.54
CA GLU A 79 4.42 -1.49 -21.91
C GLU A 79 3.88 -2.89 -22.16
N ALA A 80 4.58 -3.91 -21.66
CA ALA A 80 4.15 -5.30 -21.77
C ALA A 80 3.14 -5.67 -20.68
N LYS A 81 2.93 -4.80 -19.69
CA LYS A 81 2.08 -5.04 -18.53
C LYS A 81 2.51 -6.29 -17.76
N THR A 82 3.80 -6.39 -17.48
CA THR A 82 4.33 -7.45 -16.63
C THR A 82 4.85 -6.87 -15.33
N HIS A 83 4.75 -7.65 -14.26
CA HIS A 83 5.24 -7.24 -12.95
C HIS A 83 5.65 -8.47 -12.15
N HIS A 84 6.82 -8.39 -11.52
CA HIS A 84 7.38 -9.51 -10.76
C HIS A 84 6.66 -9.74 -9.42
N CYS A 85 5.86 -8.77 -8.96
CA CYS A 85 5.10 -8.91 -7.71
C CYS A 85 3.69 -9.47 -7.92
N ILE A 86 3.32 -9.87 -9.14
CA ILE A 86 2.02 -10.52 -9.36
C ILE A 86 2.16 -12.00 -9.00
N VAL A 87 2.24 -12.25 -7.70
CA VAL A 87 2.34 -13.56 -7.07
C VAL A 87 1.62 -13.50 -5.73
N PRO A 88 1.25 -14.65 -5.15
CA PRO A 88 0.66 -14.64 -3.80
C PRO A 88 1.58 -13.93 -2.80
N PHE A 89 0.98 -13.32 -1.78
CA PHE A 89 1.71 -12.50 -0.80
C PHE A 89 2.89 -13.28 -0.18
N ASP A 90 2.67 -14.54 0.19
CA ASP A 90 3.69 -15.33 0.85
C ASP A 90 4.82 -15.75 -0.09
N MET A 91 4.69 -15.52 -1.39
CA MET A 91 5.74 -15.75 -2.37
C MET A 91 6.59 -14.51 -2.61
N LEU A 92 6.23 -13.36 -2.03
CA LEU A 92 7.02 -12.14 -2.16
C LEU A 92 8.27 -12.22 -1.29
N PRO A 93 9.38 -11.58 -1.72
CA PRO A 93 10.53 -11.40 -0.83
C PRO A 93 10.11 -10.68 0.45
N GLN A 94 10.79 -10.96 1.55
CA GLN A 94 10.46 -10.38 2.85
C GLN A 94 10.46 -8.86 2.81
N ALA A 95 11.39 -8.25 2.07
CA ALA A 95 11.45 -6.81 1.93
C ALA A 95 10.19 -6.22 1.29
N GLN A 96 9.56 -6.96 0.39
CA GLN A 96 8.30 -6.51 -0.22
C GLN A 96 7.11 -6.74 0.72
N GLN A 97 7.09 -7.88 1.41
CA GLN A 97 6.05 -8.13 2.40
C GLN A 97 6.04 -7.07 3.50
N ALA A 98 7.22 -6.61 3.91
CA ALA A 98 7.38 -5.61 4.96
C ALA A 98 6.63 -4.32 4.64
N LYS A 99 6.55 -3.93 3.37
CA LYS A 99 5.82 -2.72 2.96
C LYS A 99 4.35 -2.78 3.37
N ASP A 100 3.73 -3.93 3.23
CA ASP A 100 2.32 -4.09 3.57
C ASP A 100 2.09 -4.12 5.08
N PHE A 101 3.02 -4.71 5.84
CA PHE A 101 3.00 -4.63 7.30
C PHE A 101 3.11 -3.18 7.77
N ILE A 102 4.04 -2.42 7.20
CA ILE A 102 4.27 -1.02 7.57
C ILE A 102 3.04 -0.18 7.22
N PHE A 103 2.50 -0.36 6.02
CA PHE A 103 1.33 0.39 5.57
C PHE A 103 0.16 0.19 6.53
N ARG A 104 -0.14 -1.05 6.85
CA ARG A 104 -1.23 -1.39 7.78
C ARG A 104 -1.00 -0.76 9.16
N ALA A 105 0.23 -0.85 9.65
CA ALA A 105 0.56 -0.30 10.97
C ALA A 105 0.36 1.22 11.02
N VAL A 106 0.75 1.93 9.96
CA VAL A 106 0.56 3.39 9.88
C VAL A 106 -0.92 3.73 9.89
N VAL A 107 -1.72 3.04 9.08
CA VAL A 107 -3.17 3.29 9.04
C VAL A 107 -3.80 3.04 10.40
N HIS A 108 -3.46 1.93 11.05
CA HIS A 108 -4.04 1.59 12.35
C HIS A 108 -3.62 2.57 13.45
N ALA A 109 -2.39 3.11 13.35
CA ALA A 109 -1.92 4.08 14.33
C ALA A 109 -2.57 5.46 14.16
N LEU A 110 -2.89 5.84 12.94
CA LEU A 110 -3.33 7.20 12.63
C LEU A 110 -4.82 7.33 12.34
N ARG A 111 -5.51 6.23 12.02
CA ARG A 111 -6.94 6.29 11.72
C ARG A 111 -7.71 6.79 12.93
N PRO A 112 -8.80 7.54 12.73
CA PRO A 112 -9.65 7.94 13.84
C PRO A 112 -10.21 6.69 14.53
N THR A 113 -10.13 6.68 15.87
CA THR A 113 -10.73 5.62 16.65
C THR A 113 -12.20 5.94 16.90
N ALA A 114 -13.00 4.89 17.18
CA ALA A 114 -14.37 5.10 17.60
C ALA A 114 -14.37 5.93 18.89
N PRO A 115 -15.41 6.73 19.12
CA PRO A 115 -15.50 7.51 20.36
C PRO A 115 -15.39 6.60 21.58
N VAL A 116 -14.59 7.06 22.55
CA VAL A 116 -14.29 6.26 23.76
C VAL A 116 -15.47 6.19 24.71
N THR A 117 -16.47 6.96 24.45
CA THR A 117 -17.67 6.93 25.27
C THR A 117 -18.23 5.54 25.37
N GLU A 118 -17.79 4.83 24.58
CA GLU A 118 -18.26 3.54 24.61
C GLU A 118 -17.56 2.67 25.51
N ASP A 119 -17.24 3.42 25.58
CA ASP A 119 -16.70 2.88 26.11
C ASP A 119 -16.38 2.49 26.84
N ALA A 120 -16.51 2.58 26.65
CA ALA A 120 -16.09 2.48 27.12
C ALA A 120 -15.89 2.06 27.73
N SER A 121 -15.98 2.10 27.78
CA SER A 121 -15.72 1.83 28.12
C SER A 121 -15.52 1.43 28.46
#